data_48e3c2c676ce69458500007fa9b14c4a
#
_entry.id   48e3c2c676ce69458500007fa9b14c4a
#
_cell.length_a   1.000
_cell.length_b   1.000
_cell.length_c   1.000
_cell.angle_alpha   90.00
_cell.angle_beta   90.00
_cell.angle_gamma   90.00
#
_symmetry.space_group_name_H-M   'P 1'
#
loop_
_entity.id
_entity.type
_entity.pdbx_description
1 polymer ?
#
loop_
_entity_poly.entity_id
_entity_poly.type
_entity_poly.pdbx_seq_one_letter_code
_entity_poly.pdbx_strand_id
1 'polypeptide(L)'
;MTNNMTRDQADKIAASIRQKYSEVAKNPEGQFQYPTGRKGLEALNYDKGLIDKLPDAVASFYCGVGNPFSIGKINPGEHILDVSCGAGVDTILAAMMAGPNGSAVGVDIVPEMIARAESNLKMTGIDHARFQATAGENLPFPDDWFDVVISNGAINLIPDKERVLTEIHRVLKPGGRLMVADQIGAGSVQKDFEARLASWFQ
;
A
#
# COMPACT_ATOMS: atom_id res chain seq x y z
N MET A 1 4.91 -22.10 7.97
CA MET A 1 6.36 -22.33 7.74
C MET A 1 7.06 -21.14 8.33
N THR A 2 7.71 -21.30 9.48
CA THR A 2 8.50 -20.26 10.16
C THR A 2 9.63 -19.82 9.23
N ASN A 3 9.59 -18.56 8.87
CA ASN A 3 10.57 -17.96 7.98
C ASN A 3 11.87 -17.81 8.80
N ASN A 4 12.84 -18.74 8.63
CA ASN A 4 14.15 -18.68 9.29
C ASN A 4 15.05 -17.57 8.70
N MET A 5 14.45 -16.40 8.46
CA MET A 5 15.18 -15.23 7.98
C MET A 5 15.96 -14.61 9.11
N THR A 6 17.26 -14.40 8.89
CA THR A 6 18.09 -13.67 9.85
C THR A 6 17.77 -12.18 9.83
N ARG A 7 18.10 -11.47 10.92
CA ARG A 7 17.94 -10.01 11.00
C ARG A 7 18.71 -9.30 9.87
N ASP A 8 19.94 -9.73 9.58
CA ASP A 8 20.75 -9.18 8.47
C ASP A 8 20.06 -9.35 7.11
N GLN A 9 19.40 -10.49 6.88
CA GLN A 9 18.62 -10.73 5.66
C GLN A 9 17.38 -9.82 5.57
N ALA A 10 16.66 -9.62 6.66
CA ALA A 10 15.54 -8.71 6.72
C ALA A 10 15.96 -7.25 6.45
N ASP A 11 17.08 -6.83 7.05
CA ASP A 11 17.64 -5.49 6.86
C ASP A 11 18.06 -5.25 5.39
N LYS A 12 18.66 -6.26 4.73
CA LYS A 12 19.00 -6.19 3.28
C LYS A 12 17.77 -6.05 2.41
N ILE A 13 16.70 -6.81 2.68
CA ILE A 13 15.43 -6.69 1.96
C ILE A 13 14.85 -5.28 2.15
N ALA A 14 14.76 -4.79 3.39
CA ALA A 14 14.25 -3.47 3.68
C ALA A 14 15.05 -2.36 2.98
N ALA A 15 16.38 -2.48 2.92
CA ALA A 15 17.25 -1.55 2.21
C ALA A 15 16.96 -1.57 0.70
N SER A 16 16.81 -2.75 0.10
CA SER A 16 16.50 -2.91 -1.33
C SER A 16 15.11 -2.35 -1.68
N ILE A 17 14.11 -2.54 -0.80
CA ILE A 17 12.78 -1.95 -0.92
C ILE A 17 12.89 -0.42 -0.94
N ARG A 18 13.55 0.15 0.06
CA ARG A 18 13.73 1.60 0.15
C ARG A 18 14.40 2.16 -1.10
N GLN A 19 15.48 1.53 -1.56
CA GLN A 19 16.18 1.96 -2.77
C GLN A 19 15.27 1.96 -3.99
N LYS A 20 14.58 0.84 -4.27
CA LYS A 20 13.67 0.73 -5.41
C LYS A 20 12.57 1.77 -5.35
N TYR A 21 11.86 1.85 -4.23
CA TYR A 21 10.69 2.72 -4.13
C TYR A 21 11.04 4.21 -3.99
N SER A 22 12.27 4.56 -3.55
CA SER A 22 12.77 5.94 -3.69
C SER A 22 12.85 6.37 -5.16
N GLU A 23 13.25 5.48 -6.07
CA GLU A 23 13.27 5.79 -7.51
C GLU A 23 11.85 5.82 -8.10
N VAL A 24 10.98 4.89 -7.70
CA VAL A 24 9.56 4.90 -8.11
C VAL A 24 8.86 6.19 -7.68
N ALA A 25 9.18 6.74 -6.51
CA ALA A 25 8.62 8.01 -6.04
C ALA A 25 8.98 9.20 -6.93
N LYS A 26 10.09 9.13 -7.67
CA LYS A 26 10.51 10.14 -8.65
C LYS A 26 9.80 9.93 -9.99
N ASN A 27 9.84 8.71 -10.50
CA ASN A 27 9.20 8.30 -11.75
C ASN A 27 8.85 6.81 -11.74
N PRO A 28 7.56 6.43 -11.73
CA PRO A 28 7.13 5.03 -11.76
C PRO A 28 7.22 4.39 -13.17
N GLU A 29 7.36 5.19 -14.23
CA GLU A 29 7.35 4.70 -15.61
C GLU A 29 8.53 3.76 -15.87
N GLY A 30 8.25 2.58 -16.43
CA GLY A 30 9.26 1.57 -16.76
C GLY A 30 9.82 0.79 -15.56
N GLN A 31 9.34 1.06 -14.34
CA GLN A 31 9.81 0.39 -13.12
C GLN A 31 9.15 -0.97 -12.88
N PHE A 32 8.06 -1.28 -13.59
CA PHE A 32 7.25 -2.47 -13.41
C PHE A 32 6.95 -3.15 -14.74
N GLN A 33 6.78 -4.49 -14.73
CA GLN A 33 6.45 -5.30 -15.91
C GLN A 33 4.93 -5.40 -16.17
N TYR A 34 4.11 -4.78 -15.31
CA TYR A 34 2.66 -4.74 -15.42
C TYR A 34 2.18 -3.30 -15.61
N PRO A 35 0.95 -3.09 -16.11
CA PRO A 35 0.42 -1.75 -16.31
C PRO A 35 0.33 -0.96 -15.01
N THR A 36 0.89 0.25 -15.01
CA THR A 36 0.86 1.21 -13.91
C THR A 36 0.07 2.46 -14.32
N GLY A 37 -0.08 3.38 -13.39
CA GLY A 37 -0.79 4.62 -13.65
C GLY A 37 -2.27 4.41 -13.95
N ARG A 38 -2.88 5.34 -14.69
CA ARG A 38 -4.30 5.27 -15.08
C ARG A 38 -4.64 3.95 -15.79
N LYS A 39 -3.79 3.48 -16.69
CA LYS A 39 -3.98 2.19 -17.38
C LYS A 39 -4.01 1.00 -16.42
N GLY A 40 -3.21 1.05 -15.35
CA GLY A 40 -3.23 0.04 -14.29
C GLY A 40 -4.55 0.05 -13.52
N LEU A 41 -5.01 1.23 -13.10
CA LEU A 41 -6.31 1.39 -12.43
C LEU A 41 -7.47 0.84 -13.28
N GLU A 42 -7.50 1.18 -14.58
CA GLU A 42 -8.52 0.72 -15.52
C GLU A 42 -8.45 -0.81 -15.73
N ALA A 43 -7.25 -1.37 -15.94
CA ALA A 43 -7.03 -2.81 -16.13
C ALA A 43 -7.45 -3.64 -14.91
N LEU A 44 -7.34 -3.07 -13.71
CA LEU A 44 -7.71 -3.69 -12.44
C LEU A 44 -9.15 -3.40 -12.01
N ASN A 45 -9.96 -2.84 -12.92
CA ASN A 45 -11.38 -2.56 -12.72
C ASN A 45 -11.68 -1.68 -11.50
N TYR A 46 -10.90 -0.64 -11.26
CA TYR A 46 -11.30 0.41 -10.33
C TYR A 46 -12.52 1.16 -10.86
N ASP A 47 -13.33 1.69 -9.95
CA ASP A 47 -14.52 2.46 -10.34
C ASP A 47 -14.15 3.65 -11.23
N LYS A 48 -14.72 3.69 -12.45
CA LYS A 48 -14.41 4.73 -13.42
C LYS A 48 -14.75 6.13 -12.90
N GLY A 49 -15.84 6.26 -12.16
CA GLY A 49 -16.27 7.55 -11.60
C GLY A 49 -15.31 8.07 -10.52
N LEU A 50 -14.57 7.18 -9.85
CA LEU A 50 -13.49 7.57 -8.93
C LEU A 50 -12.21 7.90 -9.69
N ILE A 51 -11.81 7.06 -10.67
CA ILE A 51 -10.61 7.31 -11.49
C ILE A 51 -10.71 8.66 -12.20
N ASP A 52 -11.87 8.99 -12.77
CA ASP A 52 -12.07 10.23 -13.53
C ASP A 52 -11.97 11.50 -12.67
N LYS A 53 -12.10 11.38 -11.35
CA LYS A 53 -11.89 12.49 -10.39
C LYS A 53 -10.41 12.68 -10.01
N LEU A 54 -9.54 11.68 -10.28
CA LEU A 54 -8.12 11.82 -10.01
C LEU A 54 -7.44 12.66 -11.08
N PRO A 55 -6.64 13.66 -10.72
CA PRO A 55 -5.71 14.30 -11.66
C PRO A 55 -4.78 13.26 -12.30
N ASP A 56 -4.47 13.39 -13.58
CA ASP A 56 -3.58 12.45 -14.28
C ASP A 56 -2.20 12.38 -13.63
N ALA A 57 -1.70 13.51 -13.11
CA ALA A 57 -0.45 13.56 -12.36
C ALA A 57 -0.47 12.70 -11.09
N VAL A 58 -1.63 12.54 -10.43
CA VAL A 58 -1.80 11.65 -9.27
C VAL A 58 -1.93 10.20 -9.73
N ALA A 59 -2.83 9.95 -10.69
CA ALA A 59 -3.06 8.61 -11.21
C ALA A 59 -1.79 7.96 -11.78
N SER A 60 -0.87 8.75 -12.38
CA SER A 60 0.39 8.26 -12.95
C SER A 60 1.28 7.52 -11.95
N PHE A 61 1.15 7.80 -10.65
CA PHE A 61 1.91 7.13 -9.59
C PHE A 61 1.29 5.83 -9.07
N TYR A 62 0.16 5.40 -9.62
CA TYR A 62 -0.40 4.11 -9.23
C TYR A 62 0.49 2.96 -9.71
N CYS A 63 0.87 2.07 -8.77
CA CYS A 63 1.68 0.89 -9.04
C CYS A 63 1.19 -0.36 -8.28
N GLY A 64 -0.09 -0.39 -7.90
CA GLY A 64 -0.71 -1.54 -7.25
C GLY A 64 -0.83 -2.75 -8.19
N VAL A 65 -0.94 -3.93 -7.61
CA VAL A 65 -1.02 -5.21 -8.31
C VAL A 65 -2.45 -5.77 -8.40
N GLY A 66 -3.39 -5.11 -7.73
CA GLY A 66 -4.79 -5.50 -7.69
C GLY A 66 -5.69 -4.35 -7.24
N ASN A 67 -6.97 -4.65 -7.00
CA ASN A 67 -7.96 -3.70 -6.53
C ASN A 67 -8.53 -4.15 -5.18
N PRO A 68 -8.04 -3.62 -4.04
CA PRO A 68 -8.56 -3.97 -2.71
C PRO A 68 -10.05 -3.69 -2.55
N PHE A 69 -10.58 -2.70 -3.25
CA PHE A 69 -11.98 -2.31 -3.17
C PHE A 69 -12.94 -3.28 -3.89
N SER A 70 -12.41 -4.24 -4.67
CA SER A 70 -13.23 -5.27 -5.33
C SER A 70 -13.84 -6.29 -4.37
N ILE A 71 -13.26 -6.45 -3.17
CA ILE A 71 -13.67 -7.44 -2.18
C ILE A 71 -14.49 -6.86 -1.04
N GLY A 72 -14.64 -5.54 -0.98
CA GLY A 72 -15.43 -4.86 0.05
C GLY A 72 -15.65 -3.39 -0.29
N LYS A 73 -16.70 -2.81 0.30
CA LYS A 73 -17.01 -1.38 0.13
C LYS A 73 -16.45 -0.58 1.28
N ILE A 74 -16.02 0.65 1.00
CA ILE A 74 -15.83 1.68 2.01
C ILE A 74 -17.14 2.45 2.13
N ASN A 75 -17.66 2.58 3.35
CA ASN A 75 -18.88 3.31 3.63
C ASN A 75 -18.55 4.75 4.04
N PRO A 76 -19.44 5.71 3.75
CA PRO A 76 -19.28 7.07 4.23
C PRO A 76 -19.11 7.13 5.76
N GLY A 77 -18.12 7.90 6.22
CA GLY A 77 -17.82 8.07 7.63
C GLY A 77 -16.84 7.06 8.22
N GLU A 78 -16.41 6.04 7.48
CA GLU A 78 -15.40 5.08 7.97
C GLU A 78 -14.00 5.69 8.07
N HIS A 79 -13.20 5.15 9.00
CA HIS A 79 -11.78 5.45 9.17
C HIS A 79 -10.94 4.34 8.55
N ILE A 80 -10.10 4.70 7.59
CA ILE A 80 -9.32 3.75 6.78
C ILE A 80 -7.83 3.90 7.06
N LEU A 81 -7.13 2.77 7.17
CA LEU A 81 -5.66 2.70 7.12
C LEU A 81 -5.23 2.02 5.82
N ASP A 82 -4.27 2.60 5.14
CA ASP A 82 -3.59 2.02 3.98
C ASP A 82 -2.14 1.68 4.35
N VAL A 83 -1.86 0.38 4.43
CA VAL A 83 -0.54 -0.13 4.87
C VAL A 83 0.36 -0.33 3.65
N SER A 84 1.51 0.36 3.66
CA SER A 84 2.43 0.50 2.54
C SER A 84 1.77 1.20 1.35
N CYS A 85 1.28 2.40 1.62
CA CYS A 85 0.44 3.19 0.70
C CYS A 85 1.16 3.71 -0.54
N GLY A 86 2.49 3.58 -0.62
CA GLY A 86 3.30 4.13 -1.70
C GLY A 86 3.01 5.63 -1.92
N ALA A 87 2.73 6.01 -3.15
CA ALA A 87 2.39 7.39 -3.53
C ALA A 87 0.95 7.82 -3.18
N GLY A 88 0.22 7.01 -2.40
CA GLY A 88 -1.04 7.37 -1.77
C GLY A 88 -2.29 7.30 -2.65
N VAL A 89 -2.23 6.69 -3.83
CA VAL A 89 -3.38 6.67 -4.76
C VAL A 89 -4.57 5.93 -4.15
N ASP A 90 -4.36 4.73 -3.60
CA ASP A 90 -5.44 3.97 -2.94
C ASP A 90 -5.95 4.67 -1.68
N THR A 91 -5.07 5.31 -0.89
CA THR A 91 -5.45 6.12 0.27
C THR A 91 -6.36 7.28 -0.15
N ILE A 92 -6.03 7.99 -1.23
CA ILE A 92 -6.83 9.11 -1.76
C ILE A 92 -8.19 8.61 -2.24
N LEU A 93 -8.24 7.49 -2.98
CA LEU A 93 -9.49 6.87 -3.41
C LEU A 93 -10.36 6.43 -2.22
N ALA A 94 -9.74 5.85 -1.18
CA ALA A 94 -10.41 5.49 0.06
C ALA A 94 -11.03 6.71 0.77
N ALA A 95 -10.28 7.83 0.83
CA ALA A 95 -10.80 9.08 1.37
C ALA A 95 -11.98 9.61 0.57
N MET A 96 -11.92 9.56 -0.78
CA MET A 96 -13.06 9.96 -1.63
C MET A 96 -14.32 9.14 -1.33
N MET A 97 -14.17 7.83 -1.09
CA MET A 97 -15.30 6.95 -0.76
C MET A 97 -15.84 7.20 0.65
N ALA A 98 -14.96 7.40 1.63
CA ALA A 98 -15.35 7.68 3.01
C ALA A 98 -16.05 9.04 3.18
N GLY A 99 -15.73 9.98 2.29
CA GLY A 99 -16.29 11.34 2.34
C GLY A 99 -15.82 12.16 3.54
N PRO A 100 -16.30 13.40 3.69
CA PRO A 100 -15.77 14.37 4.65
C PRO A 100 -15.99 14.00 6.13
N ASN A 101 -16.89 13.07 6.43
CA ASN A 101 -17.13 12.58 7.78
C ASN A 101 -16.27 11.36 8.15
N GLY A 102 -15.53 10.77 7.18
CA GLY A 102 -14.57 9.72 7.37
C GLY A 102 -13.14 10.23 7.32
N SER A 103 -12.18 9.32 7.31
CA SER A 103 -10.77 9.68 7.13
C SER A 103 -9.97 8.54 6.53
N ALA A 104 -8.86 8.85 5.84
CA ALA A 104 -7.91 7.86 5.39
C ALA A 104 -6.50 8.23 5.86
N VAL A 105 -5.75 7.23 6.32
CA VAL A 105 -4.34 7.38 6.71
C VAL A 105 -3.52 6.40 5.91
N GLY A 106 -2.54 6.90 5.15
CA GLY A 106 -1.56 6.08 4.46
C GLY A 106 -0.26 6.02 5.26
N VAL A 107 0.32 4.82 5.37
CA VAL A 107 1.65 4.63 5.97
C VAL A 107 2.58 3.92 4.99
N ASP A 108 3.84 4.35 4.95
CA ASP A 108 4.88 3.71 4.14
C ASP A 108 6.24 3.83 4.82
N ILE A 109 7.13 2.84 4.59
CA ILE A 109 8.49 2.84 5.14
C ILE A 109 9.45 3.75 4.36
N VAL A 110 9.05 4.20 3.16
CA VAL A 110 9.87 5.00 2.24
C VAL A 110 9.46 6.48 2.35
N PRO A 111 10.30 7.34 2.95
CA PRO A 111 9.97 8.76 3.14
C PRO A 111 9.67 9.50 1.83
N GLU A 112 10.35 9.13 0.73
CA GLU A 112 10.13 9.73 -0.58
C GLU A 112 8.75 9.40 -1.15
N MET A 113 8.23 8.18 -0.85
CA MET A 113 6.85 7.82 -1.18
C MET A 113 5.85 8.67 -0.39
N ILE A 114 6.08 8.87 0.91
CA ILE A 114 5.24 9.74 1.74
C ILE A 114 5.25 11.18 1.21
N ALA A 115 6.42 11.73 0.89
CA ALA A 115 6.51 13.07 0.31
C ALA A 115 5.76 13.17 -1.03
N ARG A 116 5.81 12.11 -1.85
CA ARG A 116 5.03 12.02 -3.08
C ARG A 116 3.53 11.93 -2.80
N ALA A 117 3.12 11.11 -1.86
CA ALA A 117 1.72 10.96 -1.46
C ALA A 117 1.12 12.29 -0.95
N GLU A 118 1.85 13.03 -0.14
CA GLU A 118 1.47 14.37 0.31
C GLU A 118 1.32 15.36 -0.86
N SER A 119 2.26 15.30 -1.82
CA SER A 119 2.18 16.12 -3.03
C SER A 119 0.96 15.76 -3.88
N ASN A 120 0.67 14.46 -4.03
CA ASN A 120 -0.49 13.97 -4.75
C ASN A 120 -1.79 14.41 -4.07
N LEU A 121 -1.87 14.30 -2.73
CA LEU A 121 -3.05 14.71 -1.96
C LEU A 121 -3.38 16.20 -2.17
N LYS A 122 -2.37 17.07 -2.14
CA LYS A 122 -2.54 18.52 -2.37
C LYS A 122 -3.21 18.83 -3.71
N MET A 123 -3.00 18.01 -4.73
CA MET A 123 -3.60 18.20 -6.05
C MET A 123 -5.09 17.80 -6.12
N THR A 124 -5.62 17.10 -5.11
CA THR A 124 -7.00 16.59 -5.09
C THR A 124 -7.97 17.48 -4.34
N GLY A 125 -7.48 18.38 -3.50
CA GLY A 125 -8.30 19.21 -2.61
C GLY A 125 -8.96 18.44 -1.44
N ILE A 126 -8.57 17.18 -1.20
CA ILE A 126 -9.04 16.38 -0.07
C ILE A 126 -8.26 16.80 1.18
N ASP A 127 -8.95 17.03 2.30
CA ASP A 127 -8.39 17.48 3.58
C ASP A 127 -8.52 16.45 4.73
N HIS A 128 -9.28 15.37 4.51
CA HIS A 128 -9.51 14.29 5.46
C HIS A 128 -8.66 13.03 5.19
N ALA A 129 -7.55 13.19 4.48
CA ALA A 129 -6.51 12.19 4.33
C ALA A 129 -5.16 12.72 4.83
N ARG A 130 -4.29 11.81 5.28
CA ARG A 130 -2.93 12.12 5.73
C ARG A 130 -1.99 10.96 5.51
N PHE A 131 -0.68 11.26 5.54
CA PHE A 131 0.37 10.26 5.35
C PHE A 131 1.40 10.31 6.48
N GLN A 132 2.01 9.16 6.78
CA GLN A 132 3.01 9.05 7.84
C GLN A 132 4.08 8.01 7.46
N ALA A 133 5.36 8.39 7.61
CA ALA A 133 6.46 7.46 7.42
C ALA A 133 6.57 6.51 8.62
N THR A 134 6.26 5.22 8.41
CA THR A 134 6.39 4.17 9.40
C THR A 134 6.37 2.79 8.75
N ALA A 135 6.93 1.79 9.45
CA ALA A 135 6.85 0.40 9.02
C ALA A 135 5.51 -0.23 9.42
N GLY A 136 4.97 -1.12 8.58
CA GLY A 136 3.73 -1.84 8.86
C GLY A 136 3.80 -2.75 10.09
N GLU A 137 5.01 -3.18 10.47
CA GLU A 137 5.29 -3.98 11.65
C GLU A 137 5.19 -3.22 12.98
N ASN A 138 5.03 -1.89 12.95
CA ASN A 138 4.94 -1.04 14.13
C ASN A 138 4.04 0.16 13.84
N LEU A 139 2.74 -0.05 13.88
CA LEU A 139 1.73 0.97 13.57
C LEU A 139 1.51 1.90 14.77
N PRO A 140 1.76 3.22 14.64
CA PRO A 140 1.66 4.18 15.73
C PRO A 140 0.20 4.64 15.97
N PHE A 141 -0.72 3.68 16.00
CA PHE A 141 -2.15 3.94 16.21
C PHE A 141 -2.66 3.12 17.41
N PRO A 142 -3.71 3.59 18.09
CA PRO A 142 -4.39 2.83 19.15
C PRO A 142 -4.99 1.52 18.62
N ASP A 143 -5.27 0.61 19.54
CA ASP A 143 -6.10 -0.57 19.26
C ASP A 143 -7.50 -0.13 18.83
N ASP A 144 -8.17 -0.95 18.01
CA ASP A 144 -9.58 -0.78 17.62
C ASP A 144 -9.89 0.61 17.00
N TRP A 145 -8.98 1.16 16.20
CA TRP A 145 -9.11 2.52 15.67
C TRP A 145 -9.74 2.59 14.27
N PHE A 146 -9.43 1.65 13.38
CA PHE A 146 -9.84 1.69 11.97
C PHE A 146 -11.01 0.75 11.69
N ASP A 147 -11.94 1.22 10.87
CA ASP A 147 -13.05 0.40 10.35
C ASP A 147 -12.56 -0.53 9.22
N VAL A 148 -11.59 -0.05 8.45
CA VAL A 148 -11.02 -0.76 7.29
C VAL A 148 -9.51 -0.59 7.27
N VAL A 149 -8.80 -1.68 7.01
CA VAL A 149 -7.39 -1.65 6.60
C VAL A 149 -7.30 -2.15 5.17
N ILE A 150 -6.59 -1.41 4.32
CA ILE A 150 -6.28 -1.82 2.95
C ILE A 150 -4.77 -2.00 2.78
N SER A 151 -4.37 -2.83 1.81
CA SER A 151 -2.99 -2.95 1.36
C SER A 151 -2.96 -3.50 -0.07
N ASN A 152 -2.04 -3.00 -0.91
CA ASN A 152 -1.97 -3.36 -2.32
C ASN A 152 -0.54 -3.60 -2.78
N GLY A 153 -0.18 -4.87 -3.03
CA GLY A 153 1.13 -5.28 -3.56
C GLY A 153 2.29 -5.06 -2.61
N ALA A 154 2.07 -5.19 -1.29
CA ALA A 154 3.04 -4.78 -0.31
C ALA A 154 3.34 -5.83 0.79
N ILE A 155 2.34 -6.53 1.30
CA ILE A 155 2.53 -7.50 2.40
C ILE A 155 3.47 -8.62 1.98
N ASN A 156 3.44 -9.05 0.70
CA ASN A 156 4.36 -10.03 0.16
C ASN A 156 5.84 -9.59 0.27
N LEU A 157 6.10 -8.29 0.23
CA LEU A 157 7.44 -7.70 0.32
C LEU A 157 7.94 -7.58 1.76
N ILE A 158 7.07 -7.51 2.75
CA ILE A 158 7.44 -7.34 4.16
C ILE A 158 8.04 -8.65 4.69
N PRO A 159 9.26 -8.62 5.28
CA PRO A 159 9.90 -9.82 5.81
C PRO A 159 9.11 -10.49 6.93
N ASP A 160 8.66 -9.73 7.92
CA ASP A 160 7.89 -10.23 9.07
C ASP A 160 6.37 -10.05 8.84
N LYS A 161 5.81 -10.97 8.05
CA LYS A 161 4.38 -10.97 7.72
C LYS A 161 3.49 -11.21 8.93
N GLU A 162 3.94 -12.01 9.88
CA GLU A 162 3.19 -12.30 11.11
C GLU A 162 3.06 -11.02 11.94
N ARG A 163 4.14 -10.28 12.07
CA ARG A 163 4.15 -9.02 12.83
C ARG A 163 3.23 -7.97 12.20
N VAL A 164 3.30 -7.76 10.88
CA VAL A 164 2.43 -6.78 10.23
C VAL A 164 0.97 -7.17 10.31
N LEU A 165 0.63 -8.46 10.16
CA LEU A 165 -0.76 -8.92 10.29
C LEU A 165 -1.27 -8.80 11.73
N THR A 166 -0.41 -9.00 12.72
CA THR A 166 -0.72 -8.77 14.15
C THR A 166 -1.02 -7.31 14.42
N GLU A 167 -0.22 -6.38 13.89
CA GLU A 167 -0.45 -4.94 14.03
C GLU A 167 -1.74 -4.51 13.31
N ILE A 168 -1.98 -5.01 12.09
CA ILE A 168 -3.23 -4.75 11.36
C ILE A 168 -4.45 -5.22 12.19
N HIS A 169 -4.39 -6.43 12.75
CA HIS A 169 -5.47 -6.95 13.59
C HIS A 169 -5.68 -6.09 14.84
N ARG A 170 -4.60 -5.62 15.48
CA ARG A 170 -4.66 -4.79 16.68
C ARG A 170 -5.35 -3.44 16.42
N VAL A 171 -5.04 -2.80 15.30
CA VAL A 171 -5.60 -1.47 14.99
C VAL A 171 -7.00 -1.52 14.36
N LEU A 172 -7.45 -2.70 13.88
CA LEU A 172 -8.80 -2.89 13.38
C LEU A 172 -9.80 -2.97 14.51
N LYS A 173 -10.91 -2.25 14.40
CA LYS A 173 -12.07 -2.39 15.29
C LYS A 173 -12.64 -3.81 15.25
N PRO A 174 -13.28 -4.30 16.31
CA PRO A 174 -14.11 -5.51 16.25
C PRO A 174 -15.14 -5.39 15.12
N GLY A 175 -15.14 -6.38 14.20
CA GLY A 175 -15.96 -6.34 12.99
C GLY A 175 -15.40 -5.48 11.84
N GLY A 176 -14.24 -4.87 12.02
CA GLY A 176 -13.51 -4.17 10.95
C GLY A 176 -13.05 -5.12 9.84
N ARG A 177 -12.66 -4.58 8.70
CA ARG A 177 -12.34 -5.35 7.49
C ARG A 177 -10.89 -5.12 7.06
N LEU A 178 -10.19 -6.22 6.74
CA LEU A 178 -8.92 -6.19 6.02
C LEU A 178 -9.18 -6.50 4.54
N MET A 179 -8.81 -5.60 3.64
CA MET A 179 -8.95 -5.75 2.19
C MET A 179 -7.57 -5.69 1.53
N VAL A 180 -7.07 -6.84 1.09
CA VAL A 180 -5.73 -6.98 0.53
C VAL A 180 -5.80 -7.43 -0.92
N ALA A 181 -5.01 -6.79 -1.76
CA ALA A 181 -4.65 -7.28 -3.08
C ALA A 181 -3.14 -7.51 -3.11
N ASP A 182 -2.69 -8.72 -3.39
CA ASP A 182 -1.26 -9.04 -3.35
C ASP A 182 -0.89 -10.19 -4.29
N GLN A 183 0.39 -10.29 -4.62
CA GLN A 183 0.93 -11.34 -5.46
C GLN A 183 1.20 -12.59 -4.63
N ILE A 184 0.79 -13.74 -5.15
CA ILE A 184 1.05 -15.05 -4.55
C ILE A 184 2.00 -15.81 -5.47
N GLY A 185 3.16 -16.21 -4.95
CA GLY A 185 4.10 -17.05 -5.68
C GLY A 185 3.53 -18.45 -5.91
N ALA A 186 3.39 -18.87 -7.17
CA ALA A 186 2.90 -20.19 -7.55
C ALA A 186 4.00 -21.25 -7.74
N GLY A 187 5.22 -21.01 -7.27
CA GLY A 187 6.38 -21.88 -7.52
C GLY A 187 7.12 -22.35 -6.26
N SER A 188 8.17 -23.16 -6.45
CA SER A 188 9.08 -23.55 -5.38
C SER A 188 9.88 -22.33 -4.90
N VAL A 189 9.89 -22.09 -3.60
CA VAL A 189 10.70 -21.03 -3.00
C VAL A 189 12.18 -21.29 -3.31
N GLN A 190 12.86 -20.33 -3.92
CA GLN A 190 14.30 -20.37 -4.14
C GLN A 190 15.02 -20.58 -2.80
N LYS A 191 15.95 -21.57 -2.75
CA LYS A 191 16.65 -21.90 -1.51
C LYS A 191 17.76 -20.90 -1.18
N ASP A 192 18.38 -20.34 -2.22
CA ASP A 192 19.44 -19.34 -2.07
C ASP A 192 18.87 -17.95 -1.80
N PHE A 193 19.43 -17.25 -0.81
CA PHE A 193 18.96 -15.93 -0.39
C PHE A 193 19.19 -14.86 -1.47
N GLU A 194 20.34 -14.87 -2.15
CA GLU A 194 20.67 -13.86 -3.16
C GLU A 194 19.75 -14.01 -4.39
N ALA A 195 19.46 -15.24 -4.82
CA ALA A 195 18.48 -15.51 -5.87
C ALA A 195 17.06 -15.09 -5.48
N ARG A 196 16.69 -15.29 -4.21
CA ARG A 196 15.40 -14.80 -3.65
C ARG A 196 15.34 -13.29 -3.67
N LEU A 197 16.39 -12.60 -3.22
CA LEU A 197 16.47 -11.14 -3.21
C LEU A 197 16.37 -10.57 -4.62
N ALA A 198 17.06 -11.17 -5.59
CA ALA A 198 17.01 -10.76 -6.99
C ALA A 198 15.60 -10.91 -7.61
N SER A 199 14.81 -11.92 -7.16
CA SER A 199 13.44 -12.15 -7.62
C SER A 199 12.37 -11.47 -6.77
N TRP A 200 12.75 -10.79 -5.68
CA TRP A 200 11.79 -10.25 -4.70
C TRP A 200 10.83 -9.20 -5.29
N PHE A 201 11.24 -8.56 -6.38
CA PHE A 201 10.50 -7.47 -7.03
C PHE A 201 10.02 -7.80 -8.45
N GLN A 202 10.06 -9.07 -8.86
CA GLN A 202 9.65 -9.50 -10.20
C GLN A 202 8.17 -9.84 -10.27
#